data_cabf3c91e91b024b4934bdfb4e867980
#
_entry.id   cabf3c91e91b024b4934bdfb4e867980
#
_cell.length_a   1.000
_cell.length_b   1.000
_cell.length_c   1.000
_cell.angle_alpha   90.00
_cell.angle_beta   90.00
_cell.angle_gamma   90.00
#
_symmetry.space_group_name_H-M   'P 1'
#
loop_
_entity.id
_entity.type
_entity.pdbx_description
1 polymer ?
#
loop_
_entity_poly.entity_id
_entity_poly.type
_entity_poly.pdbx_seq_one_letter_code
_entity_poly.pdbx_strand_id
1 'polypeptide(L)'
;MELLCCEVDPVRRAVPDANLLYDDRVLQNLLTIEERYLPQCSYFKCVQKDIQPYMRRMVATWMLEVCEEQKCEEEVFPLAMNYLDRFLAGVPTPKTHLQLLGAVCMFLASKLKETIPLTAEKLCIYTDNSIKPQELLEWELVVLGKLKWNLAAVTPHDFIEHILRKLPQPSEKLSLIRKHAQTFIALCATDFKFAMYPPSMIATGSVGAAICGLQQDEDVSSLTGDALVDLLAKITNTDVDCLKACQEQIEVVLLNSLQQFRQDQGDGSKSEDELDQASTPTDVRDIDLCS
;
A
#
# COMPACT_ATOMS: atom_id res chain seq x y z
N MET A 1 42.33 -9.52 -20.17
CA MET A 1 41.11 -9.77 -20.94
C MET A 1 39.98 -9.60 -19.95
N GLU A 2 39.47 -8.35 -19.82
CA GLU A 2 38.31 -8.07 -18.96
C GLU A 2 37.08 -8.63 -19.64
N LEU A 3 36.44 -9.58 -19.02
CA LEU A 3 35.12 -10.06 -19.42
C LEU A 3 34.10 -8.96 -19.07
N LEU A 4 33.81 -8.08 -20.03
CA LEU A 4 32.69 -7.16 -19.95
C LEU A 4 31.40 -8.01 -20.06
N CYS A 5 30.79 -8.32 -18.94
CA CYS A 5 29.48 -8.92 -18.90
C CYS A 5 28.47 -7.81 -19.23
N CYS A 6 27.96 -7.81 -20.45
CA CYS A 6 26.91 -6.89 -20.91
C CYS A 6 25.50 -7.45 -20.61
N GLU A 7 25.34 -8.24 -19.57
CA GLU A 7 24.03 -8.69 -19.15
C GLU A 7 23.28 -7.53 -18.47
N VAL A 8 22.35 -6.96 -19.21
CA VAL A 8 21.29 -6.15 -18.60
C VAL A 8 20.38 -7.14 -17.88
N ASP A 9 20.43 -7.15 -16.54
CA ASP A 9 19.48 -7.93 -15.75
C ASP A 9 18.06 -7.42 -16.05
N PRO A 10 17.26 -8.15 -16.86
CA PRO A 10 15.87 -7.75 -17.03
C PRO A 10 15.16 -7.97 -15.70
N VAL A 11 14.37 -7.00 -15.28
CA VAL A 11 13.46 -7.18 -14.14
C VAL A 11 12.63 -8.42 -14.38
N ARG A 12 12.93 -9.49 -13.65
CA ARG A 12 12.23 -10.78 -13.78
C ARG A 12 11.00 -10.74 -12.88
N ARG A 13 9.85 -10.43 -13.45
CA ARG A 13 8.56 -10.58 -12.77
C ARG A 13 8.00 -11.98 -12.99
N ALA A 14 7.32 -12.50 -11.97
CA ALA A 14 6.55 -13.73 -12.14
C ALA A 14 5.45 -13.54 -13.16
N VAL A 15 5.27 -14.51 -14.05
CA VAL A 15 4.16 -14.51 -15.02
C VAL A 15 2.90 -14.97 -14.31
N PRO A 16 1.72 -14.35 -14.58
CA PRO A 16 0.45 -14.80 -14.04
C PRO A 16 0.19 -16.28 -14.32
N ASP A 17 -0.16 -17.06 -13.29
CA ASP A 17 -0.52 -18.47 -13.43
C ASP A 17 -2.01 -18.58 -13.79
N ALA A 18 -2.27 -19.03 -15.01
CA ALA A 18 -3.63 -19.23 -15.51
C ALA A 18 -4.44 -20.23 -14.67
N ASN A 19 -3.79 -21.28 -14.12
CA ASN A 19 -4.49 -22.26 -13.29
C ASN A 19 -5.01 -21.65 -11.99
N LEU A 20 -4.27 -20.69 -11.40
CA LEU A 20 -4.69 -19.99 -10.19
C LEU A 20 -5.72 -18.91 -10.50
N LEU A 21 -5.50 -18.13 -11.57
CA LEU A 21 -6.38 -17.01 -11.91
C LEU A 21 -7.76 -17.46 -12.41
N TYR A 22 -7.86 -18.59 -13.12
CA TYR A 22 -9.12 -19.08 -13.66
C TYR A 22 -9.85 -20.08 -12.74
N ASP A 23 -9.31 -20.38 -11.57
CA ASP A 23 -9.97 -21.21 -10.56
C ASP A 23 -10.71 -20.32 -9.55
N ASP A 24 -12.04 -20.35 -9.58
CA ASP A 24 -12.88 -19.57 -8.65
C ASP A 24 -12.70 -19.99 -7.19
N ARG A 25 -12.20 -21.20 -6.92
CA ARG A 25 -11.88 -21.64 -5.56
C ARG A 25 -10.76 -20.80 -4.93
N VAL A 26 -9.84 -20.28 -5.74
CA VAL A 26 -8.76 -19.38 -5.25
C VAL A 26 -9.36 -18.09 -4.71
N LEU A 27 -10.25 -17.45 -5.47
CA LEU A 27 -10.97 -16.26 -5.02
C LEU A 27 -11.78 -16.53 -3.75
N GLN A 28 -12.51 -17.64 -3.69
CA GLN A 28 -13.30 -18.00 -2.50
C GLN A 28 -12.40 -18.24 -1.27
N ASN A 29 -11.23 -18.86 -1.44
CA ASN A 29 -10.29 -19.05 -0.36
C ASN A 29 -9.74 -17.71 0.14
N LEU A 30 -9.37 -16.78 -0.76
CA LEU A 30 -8.91 -15.43 -0.39
C LEU A 30 -9.99 -14.69 0.43
N LEU A 31 -11.25 -14.70 -0.01
CA LEU A 31 -12.38 -14.10 0.70
C LEU A 31 -12.62 -14.75 2.08
N THR A 32 -12.31 -16.03 2.24
CA THR A 32 -12.49 -16.73 3.52
C THR A 32 -11.42 -16.39 4.54
N ILE A 33 -10.18 -16.12 4.07
CA ILE A 33 -9.04 -15.96 4.98
C ILE A 33 -8.64 -14.50 5.21
N GLU A 34 -9.12 -13.55 4.40
CA GLU A 34 -8.68 -12.15 4.43
C GLU A 34 -8.85 -11.50 5.82
N GLU A 35 -9.94 -11.79 6.52
CA GLU A 35 -10.20 -11.19 7.84
C GLU A 35 -9.21 -11.61 8.93
N ARG A 36 -8.49 -12.72 8.74
CA ARG A 36 -7.48 -13.21 9.72
C ARG A 36 -6.32 -12.24 9.91
N TYR A 37 -6.08 -11.39 8.93
CA TYR A 37 -4.94 -10.48 8.88
C TYR A 37 -5.32 -9.02 9.10
N LEU A 38 -6.58 -8.77 9.49
CA LEU A 38 -7.01 -7.43 9.88
C LEU A 38 -6.51 -7.08 11.29
N PRO A 39 -6.20 -5.80 11.57
CA PRO A 39 -5.97 -5.35 12.92
C PRO A 39 -7.18 -5.63 13.81
N GLN A 40 -6.95 -6.15 15.01
CA GLN A 40 -8.04 -6.60 15.89
C GLN A 40 -8.87 -5.45 16.50
N CYS A 41 -8.34 -4.23 16.48
CA CYS A 41 -9.00 -3.06 17.07
C CYS A 41 -8.40 -1.75 16.57
N SER A 42 -9.12 -0.65 16.81
CA SER A 42 -8.55 0.69 16.69
C SER A 42 -7.55 0.95 17.80
N TYR A 43 -6.32 0.55 17.62
CA TYR A 43 -5.28 0.47 18.63
C TYR A 43 -4.87 1.82 19.26
N PHE A 44 -5.17 2.95 18.63
CA PHE A 44 -4.86 4.28 19.18
C PHE A 44 -5.53 4.57 20.51
N LYS A 45 -6.71 3.99 20.77
CA LYS A 45 -7.46 4.21 22.00
C LYS A 45 -7.22 3.16 23.07
N CYS A 46 -6.88 1.94 22.67
CA CYS A 46 -6.84 0.80 23.60
C CYS A 46 -5.44 0.23 23.84
N VAL A 47 -4.49 0.40 22.92
CA VAL A 47 -3.14 -0.18 23.02
C VAL A 47 -2.07 0.90 23.06
N GLN A 48 -2.12 1.86 22.13
CA GLN A 48 -1.08 2.88 21.98
C GLN A 48 -1.35 4.07 22.89
N LYS A 49 -0.33 4.49 23.66
CA LYS A 49 -0.42 5.68 24.53
C LYS A 49 0.15 6.92 23.85
N ASP A 50 1.26 6.74 23.12
CA ASP A 50 2.04 7.83 22.55
C ASP A 50 1.80 8.04 21.05
N ILE A 51 1.37 6.98 20.33
CA ILE A 51 1.18 7.04 18.88
C ILE A 51 -0.23 7.53 18.56
N GLN A 52 -0.29 8.58 17.74
CA GLN A 52 -1.52 9.19 17.26
C GLN A 52 -1.77 8.87 15.77
N PRO A 53 -3.02 8.96 15.27
CA PRO A 53 -3.34 8.68 13.86
C PRO A 53 -2.50 9.46 12.86
N TYR A 54 -2.18 10.73 13.11
CA TYR A 54 -1.36 11.54 12.23
C TYR A 54 0.09 11.04 12.15
N MET A 55 0.65 10.48 13.25
CA MET A 55 2.01 9.92 13.26
C MET A 55 2.08 8.66 12.36
N ARG A 56 1.03 7.82 12.40
CA ARG A 56 0.91 6.69 11.48
C ARG A 56 0.88 7.15 10.04
N ARG A 57 0.12 8.21 9.74
CA ARG A 57 0.04 8.77 8.39
C ARG A 57 1.42 9.27 7.93
N MET A 58 2.15 10.00 8.77
CA MET A 58 3.50 10.49 8.45
C MET A 58 4.44 9.33 8.09
N VAL A 59 4.48 8.27 8.91
CA VAL A 59 5.31 7.10 8.63
C VAL A 59 4.82 6.38 7.37
N ALA A 60 3.51 6.25 7.16
CA ALA A 60 2.96 5.63 5.96
C ALA A 60 3.35 6.40 4.68
N THR A 61 3.30 7.75 4.71
CA THR A 61 3.73 8.58 3.58
C THR A 61 5.21 8.37 3.30
N TRP A 62 6.08 8.43 4.32
CA TRP A 62 7.49 8.14 4.19
C TRP A 62 7.76 6.73 3.61
N MET A 63 7.06 5.70 4.10
CA MET A 63 7.20 4.34 3.59
C MET A 63 6.80 4.24 2.11
N LEU A 64 5.74 4.95 1.70
CA LEU A 64 5.30 5.01 0.31
C LEU A 64 6.36 5.67 -0.58
N GLU A 65 6.90 6.82 -0.17
CA GLU A 65 7.96 7.54 -0.88
C GLU A 65 9.22 6.69 -1.05
N VAL A 66 9.64 5.96 -0.01
CA VAL A 66 10.78 5.02 -0.11
C VAL A 66 10.48 3.89 -1.10
N CYS A 67 9.28 3.32 -1.08
CA CYS A 67 8.88 2.27 -2.03
C CYS A 67 8.85 2.79 -3.47
N GLU A 68 8.38 4.02 -3.70
CA GLU A 68 8.35 4.66 -5.02
C GLU A 68 9.77 4.94 -5.53
N GLU A 69 10.64 5.50 -4.70
CA GLU A 69 12.03 5.79 -5.06
C GLU A 69 12.82 4.52 -5.39
N GLN A 70 12.63 3.46 -4.60
CA GLN A 70 13.26 2.17 -4.83
C GLN A 70 12.57 1.33 -5.92
N LYS A 71 11.46 1.83 -6.49
CA LYS A 71 10.65 1.15 -7.52
C LYS A 71 10.24 -0.24 -7.08
N CYS A 72 9.83 -0.35 -5.82
CA CYS A 72 9.30 -1.59 -5.28
C CYS A 72 8.07 -2.07 -6.04
N GLU A 73 7.81 -3.38 -5.99
CA GLU A 73 6.54 -3.93 -6.45
C GLU A 73 5.38 -3.29 -5.67
N GLU A 74 4.27 -3.01 -6.34
CA GLU A 74 3.14 -2.28 -5.77
C GLU A 74 2.53 -2.96 -4.54
N GLU A 75 2.78 -4.26 -4.37
CA GLU A 75 2.30 -5.06 -3.23
C GLU A 75 3.10 -4.83 -1.94
N VAL A 76 4.34 -4.34 -2.03
CA VAL A 76 5.25 -4.20 -0.88
C VAL A 76 4.70 -3.23 0.15
N PHE A 77 4.30 -2.05 -0.27
CA PHE A 77 3.82 -1.01 0.64
C PHE A 77 2.55 -1.40 1.41
N PRO A 78 1.45 -1.85 0.77
CA PRO A 78 0.25 -2.27 1.50
C PRO A 78 0.49 -3.46 2.43
N LEU A 79 1.37 -4.38 2.07
CA LEU A 79 1.75 -5.49 2.92
C LEU A 79 2.55 -5.01 4.14
N ALA A 80 3.49 -4.09 3.94
CA ALA A 80 4.25 -3.47 5.04
C ALA A 80 3.34 -2.73 6.01
N MET A 81 2.33 -2.01 5.50
CA MET A 81 1.32 -1.33 6.33
C MET A 81 0.45 -2.33 7.12
N ASN A 82 0.10 -3.48 6.53
CA ASN A 82 -0.59 -4.54 7.27
C ASN A 82 0.25 -5.06 8.44
N TYR A 83 1.55 -5.26 8.25
CA TYR A 83 2.44 -5.68 9.32
C TYR A 83 2.54 -4.63 10.43
N LEU A 84 2.70 -3.36 10.06
CA LEU A 84 2.74 -2.24 10.98
C LEU A 84 1.47 -2.16 11.82
N ASP A 85 0.30 -2.18 11.22
CA ASP A 85 -0.98 -2.06 11.90
C ASP A 85 -1.24 -3.27 12.83
N ARG A 86 -0.91 -4.48 12.40
CA ARG A 86 -1.05 -5.69 13.22
C ARG A 86 -0.09 -5.70 14.40
N PHE A 87 1.13 -5.22 14.22
CA PHE A 87 2.08 -5.08 15.31
C PHE A 87 1.58 -4.05 16.33
N LEU A 88 1.18 -2.86 15.89
CA LEU A 88 0.67 -1.79 16.74
C LEU A 88 -0.64 -2.17 17.45
N ALA A 89 -1.44 -3.04 16.88
CA ALA A 89 -2.65 -3.55 17.52
C ALA A 89 -2.36 -4.49 18.71
N GLY A 90 -1.18 -5.07 18.79
CA GLY A 90 -0.80 -6.00 19.85
C GLY A 90 0.32 -5.55 20.79
N VAL A 91 1.09 -4.52 20.41
CA VAL A 91 2.31 -4.12 21.13
C VAL A 91 2.33 -2.63 21.38
N PRO A 92 2.26 -2.17 22.67
CA PRO A 92 2.50 -0.76 23.00
C PRO A 92 3.90 -0.35 22.55
N THR A 93 3.99 0.70 21.75
CA THR A 93 5.22 1.12 21.08
C THR A 93 5.46 2.60 21.33
N PRO A 94 6.65 3.01 21.79
CA PRO A 94 7.03 4.41 21.90
C PRO A 94 7.06 5.07 20.50
N LYS A 95 6.66 6.33 20.41
CA LYS A 95 6.69 7.08 19.13
C LYS A 95 8.07 7.13 18.48
N THR A 96 9.15 7.09 19.29
CA THR A 96 10.54 7.09 18.83
C THR A 96 10.93 5.84 18.01
N HIS A 97 10.20 4.74 18.17
CA HIS A 97 10.44 3.49 17.41
C HIS A 97 9.53 3.33 16.19
N LEU A 98 8.67 4.31 15.90
CA LEU A 98 7.67 4.15 14.85
C LEU A 98 8.31 4.09 13.46
N GLN A 99 9.35 4.90 13.19
CA GLN A 99 10.10 4.86 11.95
C GLN A 99 10.88 3.56 11.78
N LEU A 100 11.56 3.10 12.85
CA LEU A 100 12.26 1.81 12.87
C LEU A 100 11.28 0.66 12.57
N LEU A 101 10.10 0.66 13.20
CA LEU A 101 9.07 -0.33 12.93
C LEU A 101 8.61 -0.29 11.46
N GLY A 102 8.40 0.91 10.91
CA GLY A 102 8.07 1.08 9.49
C GLY A 102 9.15 0.51 8.56
N ALA A 103 10.43 0.83 8.83
CA ALA A 103 11.57 0.30 8.09
C ALA A 103 11.62 -1.23 8.12
N VAL A 104 11.43 -1.83 9.31
CA VAL A 104 11.40 -3.29 9.46
C VAL A 104 10.22 -3.92 8.71
N CYS A 105 9.04 -3.29 8.74
CA CYS A 105 7.88 -3.78 8.01
C CYS A 105 8.11 -3.76 6.49
N MET A 106 8.72 -2.69 5.94
CA MET A 106 9.13 -2.63 4.53
C MET A 106 10.17 -3.71 4.20
N PHE A 107 11.17 -3.89 5.07
CA PHE A 107 12.20 -4.90 4.90
C PHE A 107 11.61 -6.31 4.79
N LEU A 108 10.69 -6.67 5.68
CA LEU A 108 9.98 -7.96 5.66
C LEU A 108 9.10 -8.12 4.42
N ALA A 109 8.31 -7.09 4.07
CA ALA A 109 7.43 -7.14 2.92
C ALA A 109 8.22 -7.26 1.60
N SER A 110 9.32 -6.51 1.48
CA SER A 110 10.22 -6.58 0.34
C SER A 110 10.86 -7.96 0.19
N LYS A 111 11.34 -8.58 1.26
CA LYS A 111 11.87 -9.95 1.22
C LYS A 111 10.84 -10.99 0.76
N LEU A 112 9.56 -10.74 0.98
CA LEU A 112 8.50 -11.66 0.57
C LEU A 112 8.04 -11.44 -0.89
N LYS A 113 8.06 -10.20 -1.37
CA LYS A 113 7.43 -9.82 -2.65
C LYS A 113 8.44 -9.49 -3.76
N GLU A 114 9.66 -9.09 -3.42
CA GLU A 114 10.65 -8.64 -4.38
C GLU A 114 11.57 -9.76 -4.88
N THR A 115 11.95 -9.70 -6.15
CA THR A 115 13.03 -10.54 -6.70
C THR A 115 14.38 -10.12 -6.14
N ILE A 116 14.58 -8.79 -5.98
CA ILE A 116 15.76 -8.19 -5.37
C ILE A 116 15.30 -7.36 -4.18
N PRO A 117 15.29 -7.91 -2.97
CA PRO A 117 14.78 -7.23 -1.78
C PRO A 117 15.57 -5.97 -1.42
N LEU A 118 14.89 -5.05 -0.72
CA LEU A 118 15.54 -3.93 -0.05
C LEU A 118 16.57 -4.45 0.96
N THR A 119 17.72 -3.79 1.05
CA THR A 119 18.74 -4.14 2.05
C THR A 119 18.56 -3.29 3.32
N ALA A 120 19.07 -3.81 4.45
CA ALA A 120 19.03 -3.07 5.70
C ALA A 120 19.80 -1.75 5.60
N GLU A 121 20.96 -1.76 4.89
CA GLU A 121 21.77 -0.58 4.67
C GLU A 121 21.02 0.52 3.90
N LYS A 122 20.35 0.16 2.80
CA LYS A 122 19.52 1.10 2.04
C LYS A 122 18.42 1.73 2.89
N LEU A 123 17.71 0.92 3.67
CA LEU A 123 16.65 1.43 4.54
C LEU A 123 17.20 2.37 5.62
N CYS A 124 18.38 2.08 6.17
CA CYS A 124 19.03 2.96 7.14
C CYS A 124 19.41 4.32 6.54
N ILE A 125 19.84 4.37 5.28
CA ILE A 125 20.12 5.62 4.57
C ILE A 125 18.86 6.50 4.53
N TYR A 126 17.69 5.93 4.21
CA TYR A 126 16.40 6.64 4.20
C TYR A 126 15.91 7.12 5.58
N THR A 127 16.56 6.71 6.65
CA THR A 127 16.34 7.24 8.00
C THR A 127 17.41 8.26 8.40
N ASP A 128 18.15 8.81 7.46
CA ASP A 128 19.32 9.68 7.71
C ASP A 128 20.33 9.03 8.67
N ASN A 129 20.52 7.73 8.52
CA ASN A 129 21.37 6.91 9.38
C ASN A 129 21.06 7.01 10.90
N SER A 130 19.86 7.48 11.26
CA SER A 130 19.39 7.48 12.64
C SER A 130 19.16 6.06 13.19
N ILE A 131 18.94 5.10 12.30
CA ILE A 131 18.79 3.67 12.59
C ILE A 131 20.02 2.93 12.06
N LYS A 132 20.57 2.03 12.85
CA LYS A 132 21.70 1.18 12.46
C LYS A 132 21.21 -0.13 11.83
N PRO A 133 21.92 -0.69 10.83
CA PRO A 133 21.53 -1.96 10.22
C PRO A 133 21.39 -3.09 11.25
N GLN A 134 22.26 -3.16 12.24
CA GLN A 134 22.17 -4.16 13.30
C GLN A 134 20.86 -4.04 14.10
N GLU A 135 20.45 -2.83 14.45
CA GLU A 135 19.21 -2.55 15.17
C GLU A 135 17.98 -2.97 14.33
N LEU A 136 17.99 -2.67 13.03
CA LEU A 136 16.94 -3.09 12.11
C LEU A 136 16.81 -4.62 12.06
N LEU A 137 17.93 -5.36 12.00
CA LEU A 137 17.95 -6.82 12.00
C LEU A 137 17.49 -7.42 13.32
N GLU A 138 17.81 -6.80 14.45
CA GLU A 138 17.31 -7.22 15.77
C GLU A 138 15.79 -7.04 15.86
N TRP A 139 15.30 -5.89 15.41
CA TRP A 139 13.86 -5.61 15.38
C TRP A 139 13.10 -6.48 14.38
N GLU A 140 13.73 -6.92 13.31
CA GLU A 140 13.14 -7.91 12.41
C GLU A 140 12.66 -9.15 13.17
N LEU A 141 13.51 -9.72 14.03
CA LEU A 141 13.15 -10.89 14.83
C LEU A 141 12.03 -10.57 15.83
N VAL A 142 12.03 -9.37 16.40
CA VAL A 142 10.96 -8.92 17.29
C VAL A 142 9.63 -8.85 16.55
N VAL A 143 9.59 -8.22 15.37
CA VAL A 143 8.38 -8.10 14.56
C VAL A 143 7.89 -9.47 14.10
N LEU A 144 8.77 -10.32 13.57
CA LEU A 144 8.46 -11.70 13.19
C LEU A 144 7.82 -12.49 14.33
N GLY A 145 8.40 -12.41 15.53
CA GLY A 145 7.88 -13.08 16.71
C GLY A 145 6.51 -12.58 17.12
N LYS A 146 6.27 -11.26 17.09
CA LYS A 146 4.97 -10.65 17.43
C LYS A 146 3.90 -10.94 16.38
N LEU A 147 4.25 -10.99 15.10
CA LEU A 147 3.37 -11.41 14.01
C LEU A 147 3.21 -12.93 13.94
N LYS A 148 3.86 -13.70 14.85
CA LYS A 148 3.82 -15.17 14.88
C LYS A 148 4.24 -15.80 13.54
N TRP A 149 5.16 -15.17 12.83
CA TRP A 149 5.63 -15.56 11.48
C TRP A 149 4.53 -15.59 10.42
N ASN A 150 3.36 -15.02 10.69
CA ASN A 150 2.25 -14.93 9.75
C ASN A 150 2.43 -13.74 8.80
N LEU A 151 3.28 -13.90 7.81
CA LEU A 151 3.62 -12.84 6.85
C LEU A 151 2.79 -12.91 5.56
N ALA A 152 2.27 -14.06 5.18
CA ALA A 152 1.46 -14.23 3.98
C ALA A 152 0.04 -13.65 4.15
N ALA A 153 -0.04 -12.36 4.48
CA ALA A 153 -1.30 -11.66 4.63
C ALA A 153 -1.94 -11.42 3.26
N VAL A 154 -3.26 -11.60 3.21
CA VAL A 154 -4.06 -11.22 2.04
C VAL A 154 -4.11 -9.70 1.96
N THR A 155 -3.79 -9.15 0.79
CA THR A 155 -3.82 -7.72 0.50
C THR A 155 -4.83 -7.41 -0.60
N PRO A 156 -5.24 -6.15 -0.80
CA PRO A 156 -6.12 -5.79 -1.92
C PRO A 156 -5.58 -6.20 -3.28
N HIS A 157 -4.26 -6.23 -3.46
CA HIS A 157 -3.63 -6.63 -4.72
C HIS A 157 -3.94 -8.07 -5.12
N ASP A 158 -4.11 -8.97 -4.13
CA ASP A 158 -4.44 -10.38 -4.38
C ASP A 158 -5.79 -10.55 -5.11
N PHE A 159 -6.68 -9.56 -5.02
CA PHE A 159 -8.01 -9.58 -5.64
C PHE A 159 -8.08 -8.92 -7.02
N ILE A 160 -7.15 -8.00 -7.35
CA ILE A 160 -7.25 -7.16 -8.56
C ILE A 160 -7.44 -8.02 -9.80
N GLU A 161 -6.57 -8.99 -10.06
CA GLU A 161 -6.63 -9.82 -11.27
C GLU A 161 -7.89 -10.68 -11.33
N HIS A 162 -8.36 -11.20 -10.19
CA HIS A 162 -9.62 -11.95 -10.11
C HIS A 162 -10.84 -11.09 -10.44
N ILE A 163 -10.81 -9.80 -10.07
CA ILE A 163 -11.88 -8.84 -10.39
C ILE A 163 -11.79 -8.46 -11.86
N LEU A 164 -10.63 -7.99 -12.33
CA LEU A 164 -10.43 -7.49 -13.67
C LEU A 164 -10.82 -8.51 -14.76
N ARG A 165 -10.45 -9.77 -14.55
CA ARG A 165 -10.77 -10.85 -15.48
C ARG A 165 -12.28 -11.09 -15.68
N LYS A 166 -13.10 -10.73 -14.69
CA LYS A 166 -14.57 -10.88 -14.71
C LYS A 166 -15.29 -9.65 -15.28
N LEU A 167 -14.53 -8.59 -15.56
CA LEU A 167 -15.10 -7.37 -16.14
C LEU A 167 -15.20 -7.47 -17.67
N PRO A 168 -16.31 -7.03 -18.27
CA PRO A 168 -16.49 -7.00 -19.72
C PRO A 168 -15.82 -5.75 -20.33
N GLN A 169 -14.49 -5.62 -20.17
CA GLN A 169 -13.71 -4.47 -20.63
C GLN A 169 -12.59 -4.92 -21.59
N PRO A 170 -12.21 -4.10 -22.59
CA PRO A 170 -11.06 -4.37 -23.45
C PRO A 170 -9.75 -4.44 -22.67
N SER A 171 -8.79 -5.26 -23.13
CA SER A 171 -7.50 -5.48 -22.46
C SER A 171 -6.70 -4.20 -22.20
N GLU A 172 -6.75 -3.23 -23.11
CA GLU A 172 -6.09 -1.94 -22.98
C GLU A 172 -6.66 -1.13 -21.80
N LYS A 173 -7.99 -1.08 -21.69
CA LYS A 173 -8.67 -0.44 -20.55
C LYS A 173 -8.38 -1.16 -19.23
N LEU A 174 -8.35 -2.49 -19.22
CA LEU A 174 -8.02 -3.28 -18.04
C LEU A 174 -6.63 -2.95 -17.50
N SER A 175 -5.65 -2.73 -18.39
CA SER A 175 -4.30 -2.31 -17.98
C SER A 175 -4.28 -0.96 -17.27
N LEU A 176 -5.07 -0.01 -17.78
CA LEU A 176 -5.18 1.33 -17.18
C LEU A 176 -5.95 1.30 -15.86
N ILE A 177 -7.07 0.58 -15.81
CA ILE A 177 -7.85 0.37 -14.58
C ILE A 177 -6.98 -0.26 -13.49
N ARG A 178 -6.15 -1.28 -13.84
CA ARG A 178 -5.20 -1.89 -12.92
C ARG A 178 -4.28 -0.87 -12.28
N LYS A 179 -3.61 -0.05 -13.08
CA LYS A 179 -2.67 0.96 -12.60
C LYS A 179 -3.35 1.97 -11.65
N HIS A 180 -4.52 2.48 -12.02
CA HIS A 180 -5.27 3.40 -11.16
C HIS A 180 -5.73 2.73 -9.87
N ALA A 181 -6.24 1.50 -9.94
CA ALA A 181 -6.65 0.76 -8.75
C ALA A 181 -5.47 0.51 -7.78
N GLN A 182 -4.28 0.20 -8.29
CA GLN A 182 -3.07 0.05 -7.48
C GLN A 182 -2.68 1.35 -6.77
N THR A 183 -2.74 2.49 -7.48
CA THR A 183 -2.52 3.81 -6.86
C THR A 183 -3.55 4.10 -5.76
N PHE A 184 -4.83 3.79 -5.99
CA PHE A 184 -5.88 4.01 -4.99
C PHE A 184 -5.70 3.11 -3.77
N ILE A 185 -5.27 1.87 -3.95
CA ILE A 185 -4.93 0.97 -2.85
C ILE A 185 -3.77 1.52 -2.01
N ALA A 186 -2.73 2.05 -2.66
CA ALA A 186 -1.62 2.70 -1.95
C ALA A 186 -2.11 3.92 -1.13
N LEU A 187 -2.95 4.78 -1.71
CA LEU A 187 -3.56 5.90 -0.99
C LEU A 187 -4.41 5.42 0.20
N CYS A 188 -5.25 4.39 0.02
CA CYS A 188 -6.03 3.80 1.10
C CYS A 188 -5.14 3.30 2.25
N ALA A 189 -4.01 2.68 1.94
CA ALA A 189 -3.10 2.15 2.95
C ALA A 189 -2.48 3.25 3.83
N THR A 190 -2.40 4.50 3.36
CA THR A 190 -1.95 5.65 4.17
C THR A 190 -2.99 6.11 5.19
N ASP A 191 -4.27 5.90 4.94
CA ASP A 191 -5.36 6.31 5.84
C ASP A 191 -5.84 5.14 6.70
N PHE A 192 -5.73 5.29 8.02
CA PHE A 192 -6.14 4.26 8.99
C PHE A 192 -7.62 3.85 8.89
N LYS A 193 -8.46 4.69 8.32
CA LYS A 193 -9.88 4.34 8.11
C LYS A 193 -10.04 3.05 7.32
N PHE A 194 -9.16 2.80 6.35
CA PHE A 194 -9.19 1.59 5.52
C PHE A 194 -8.50 0.38 6.16
N ALA A 195 -7.70 0.56 7.21
CA ALA A 195 -6.98 -0.54 7.84
C ALA A 195 -7.89 -1.64 8.40
N MET A 196 -9.16 -1.30 8.69
CA MET A 196 -10.16 -2.23 9.22
C MET A 196 -11.11 -2.78 8.16
N TYR A 197 -11.01 -2.33 6.91
CA TYR A 197 -11.83 -2.85 5.81
C TYR A 197 -11.26 -4.16 5.27
N PRO A 198 -12.13 -5.09 4.85
CA PRO A 198 -11.68 -6.28 4.13
C PRO A 198 -10.86 -5.89 2.89
N PRO A 199 -9.73 -6.52 2.63
CA PRO A 199 -8.92 -6.27 1.45
C PRO A 199 -9.70 -6.38 0.13
N SER A 200 -10.63 -7.33 0.04
CA SER A 200 -11.52 -7.49 -1.11
C SER A 200 -12.38 -6.25 -1.35
N MET A 201 -12.88 -5.62 -0.31
CA MET A 201 -13.70 -4.40 -0.41
C MET A 201 -12.87 -3.22 -0.90
N ILE A 202 -11.64 -3.04 -0.39
CA ILE A 202 -10.72 -2.00 -0.86
C ILE A 202 -10.36 -2.22 -2.33
N ALA A 203 -10.03 -3.44 -2.72
CA ALA A 203 -9.73 -3.78 -4.11
C ALA A 203 -10.91 -3.47 -5.05
N THR A 204 -12.10 -3.92 -4.65
CA THR A 204 -13.32 -3.75 -5.46
C THR A 204 -13.72 -2.28 -5.57
N GLY A 205 -13.67 -1.53 -4.47
CA GLY A 205 -13.93 -0.09 -4.45
C GLY A 205 -12.91 0.70 -5.28
N SER A 206 -11.62 0.32 -5.20
CA SER A 206 -10.56 0.94 -6.01
C SER A 206 -10.73 0.69 -7.50
N VAL A 207 -11.12 -0.53 -7.89
CA VAL A 207 -11.43 -0.85 -9.29
C VAL A 207 -12.67 -0.08 -9.75
N GLY A 208 -13.71 0.00 -8.92
CA GLY A 208 -14.92 0.78 -9.21
C GLY A 208 -14.61 2.27 -9.44
N ALA A 209 -13.87 2.89 -8.51
CA ALA A 209 -13.43 4.28 -8.62
C ALA A 209 -12.56 4.52 -9.88
N ALA A 210 -11.67 3.58 -10.21
CA ALA A 210 -10.84 3.67 -11.42
C ALA A 210 -11.68 3.65 -12.70
N ILE A 211 -12.69 2.80 -12.77
CA ILE A 211 -13.61 2.72 -13.93
C ILE A 211 -14.41 4.01 -14.04
N CYS A 212 -14.99 4.51 -12.95
CA CYS A 212 -15.76 5.74 -12.94
C CYS A 212 -14.92 6.96 -13.36
N GLY A 213 -13.68 7.07 -12.86
CA GLY A 213 -12.77 8.14 -13.26
C GLY A 213 -12.43 8.14 -14.76
N LEU A 214 -12.23 6.96 -15.35
CA LEU A 214 -11.90 6.82 -16.76
C LEU A 214 -13.11 7.02 -17.69
N GLN A 215 -14.34 6.89 -17.20
CA GLN A 215 -15.55 7.08 -18.00
C GLN A 215 -15.94 8.56 -18.16
N GLN A 216 -15.46 9.44 -17.31
CA GLN A 216 -15.71 10.88 -17.43
C GLN A 216 -15.07 11.50 -18.67
N ASP A 217 -14.08 10.84 -19.26
CA ASP A 217 -13.36 11.31 -20.44
C ASP A 217 -13.93 10.77 -21.78
N GLU A 218 -14.89 9.86 -21.77
CA GLU A 218 -15.42 9.24 -22.99
C GLU A 218 -16.97 9.15 -23.02
N ASP A 219 -17.56 9.68 -24.09
CA ASP A 219 -19.02 9.69 -24.40
C ASP A 219 -19.60 8.32 -24.79
N VAL A 220 -19.16 7.19 -24.25
CA VAL A 220 -19.60 5.86 -24.71
C VAL A 220 -20.22 5.01 -23.62
N SER A 221 -21.46 4.59 -23.88
CA SER A 221 -22.30 3.60 -23.20
C SER A 221 -21.57 2.30 -22.78
N SER A 222 -20.92 2.32 -21.63
CA SER A 222 -20.47 1.11 -20.94
C SER A 222 -21.17 1.01 -19.60
N LEU A 223 -21.16 -0.16 -18.96
CA LEU A 223 -21.80 -0.39 -17.66
C LEU A 223 -21.69 0.84 -16.74
N THR A 224 -22.79 1.55 -16.55
CA THR A 224 -22.80 2.81 -15.81
C THR A 224 -23.35 2.61 -14.40
N GLY A 225 -22.75 3.29 -13.42
CA GLY A 225 -23.30 3.49 -12.11
C GLY A 225 -23.70 2.20 -11.38
N ASP A 226 -24.99 2.06 -11.07
CA ASP A 226 -25.50 0.96 -10.24
C ASP A 226 -25.22 -0.43 -10.80
N ALA A 227 -25.30 -0.64 -12.13
CA ALA A 227 -25.04 -1.94 -12.74
C ALA A 227 -23.56 -2.39 -12.60
N LEU A 228 -22.62 -1.44 -12.58
CA LEU A 228 -21.20 -1.73 -12.33
C LEU A 228 -21.00 -2.14 -10.88
N VAL A 229 -21.57 -1.39 -9.95
CA VAL A 229 -21.44 -1.69 -8.52
C VAL A 229 -22.06 -3.04 -8.19
N ASP A 230 -23.24 -3.35 -8.75
CA ASP A 230 -23.90 -4.66 -8.58
C ASP A 230 -23.02 -5.81 -9.11
N LEU A 231 -22.39 -5.62 -10.28
CA LEU A 231 -21.46 -6.62 -10.83
C LEU A 231 -20.25 -6.82 -9.93
N LEU A 232 -19.63 -5.72 -9.49
CA LEU A 232 -18.46 -5.76 -8.61
C LEU A 232 -18.79 -6.40 -7.27
N ALA A 233 -19.90 -6.02 -6.64
CA ALA A 233 -20.38 -6.60 -5.39
C ALA A 233 -20.63 -8.11 -5.52
N LYS A 234 -21.17 -8.55 -6.65
CA LYS A 234 -21.39 -9.98 -6.94
C LYS A 234 -20.08 -10.76 -7.09
N ILE A 235 -19.03 -10.15 -7.68
CA ILE A 235 -17.73 -10.81 -7.87
C ILE A 235 -17.08 -11.16 -6.54
N THR A 236 -17.13 -10.26 -5.56
CA THR A 236 -16.46 -10.37 -4.26
C THR A 236 -17.43 -10.73 -3.12
N ASN A 237 -18.70 -11.01 -3.43
CA ASN A 237 -19.73 -11.30 -2.45
C ASN A 237 -19.82 -10.22 -1.34
N THR A 238 -19.70 -8.95 -1.74
CA THR A 238 -19.76 -7.78 -0.86
C THR A 238 -21.16 -7.17 -0.91
N ASP A 239 -21.60 -6.59 0.20
CA ASP A 239 -22.83 -5.81 0.25
C ASP A 239 -22.71 -4.55 -0.63
N VAL A 240 -23.75 -4.26 -1.44
CA VAL A 240 -23.74 -3.17 -2.41
C VAL A 240 -23.62 -1.79 -1.75
N ASP A 241 -24.32 -1.58 -0.64
CA ASP A 241 -24.32 -0.29 0.06
C ASP A 241 -22.98 -0.07 0.76
N CYS A 242 -22.40 -1.13 1.33
CA CYS A 242 -21.07 -1.08 1.91
C CYS A 242 -20.00 -0.79 0.85
N LEU A 243 -20.12 -1.38 -0.34
CA LEU A 243 -19.20 -1.13 -1.45
C LEU A 243 -19.31 0.31 -1.98
N LYS A 244 -20.53 0.85 -2.13
CA LYS A 244 -20.74 2.26 -2.50
C LYS A 244 -20.10 3.21 -1.50
N ALA A 245 -20.35 2.98 -0.21
CA ALA A 245 -19.75 3.79 0.85
C ALA A 245 -18.21 3.73 0.86
N CYS A 246 -17.63 2.55 0.60
CA CYS A 246 -16.19 2.40 0.47
C CYS A 246 -15.64 3.16 -0.75
N GLN A 247 -16.29 3.05 -1.91
CA GLN A 247 -15.90 3.75 -3.12
C GLN A 247 -15.94 5.27 -2.94
N GLU A 248 -17.01 5.82 -2.35
CA GLU A 248 -17.13 7.26 -2.04
C GLU A 248 -15.99 7.72 -1.12
N GLN A 249 -15.62 6.92 -0.12
CA GLN A 249 -14.49 7.25 0.75
C GLN A 249 -13.14 7.25 0.01
N ILE A 250 -12.93 6.33 -0.92
CA ILE A 250 -11.73 6.29 -1.77
C ILE A 250 -11.66 7.56 -2.63
N GLU A 251 -12.76 7.96 -3.26
CA GLU A 251 -12.86 9.17 -4.07
C GLU A 251 -12.56 10.45 -3.24
N VAL A 252 -13.06 10.51 -2.00
CA VAL A 252 -12.76 11.62 -1.08
C VAL A 252 -11.27 11.69 -0.74
N VAL A 253 -10.62 10.56 -0.46
CA VAL A 253 -9.19 10.54 -0.18
C VAL A 253 -8.38 10.98 -1.39
N LEU A 254 -8.75 10.53 -2.59
CA LEU A 254 -8.13 10.95 -3.85
C LEU A 254 -8.25 12.46 -4.06
N LEU A 255 -9.44 13.02 -3.89
CA LEU A 255 -9.68 14.47 -4.05
C LEU A 255 -8.83 15.27 -3.06
N ASN A 256 -8.76 14.84 -1.80
CA ASN A 256 -7.94 15.49 -0.78
C ASN A 256 -6.45 15.45 -1.13
N SER A 257 -5.95 14.32 -1.62
CA SER A 257 -4.56 14.20 -2.06
C SER A 257 -4.24 15.13 -3.23
N LEU A 258 -5.13 15.20 -4.24
CA LEU A 258 -4.97 16.11 -5.37
C LEU A 258 -5.01 17.59 -4.97
N GLN A 259 -5.79 17.95 -3.96
CA GLN A 259 -5.84 19.32 -3.43
C GLN A 259 -4.54 19.69 -2.70
N GLN A 260 -3.98 18.76 -1.91
CA GLN A 260 -2.68 18.97 -1.24
C GLN A 260 -1.57 19.19 -2.26
N PHE A 261 -1.46 18.35 -3.30
CA PHE A 261 -0.47 18.54 -4.37
C PHE A 261 -0.57 19.88 -5.08
N ARG A 262 -1.79 20.42 -5.27
CA ARG A 262 -1.99 21.75 -5.89
C ARG A 262 -1.58 22.89 -4.97
N GLN A 263 -1.76 22.75 -3.67
CA GLN A 263 -1.34 23.74 -2.68
C GLN A 263 0.16 23.80 -2.54
N ASP A 264 0.84 22.67 -2.50
CA ASP A 264 2.31 22.58 -2.41
C ASP A 264 2.99 23.14 -3.66
N GLN A 265 2.39 23.02 -4.85
CA GLN A 265 2.89 23.62 -6.08
C GLN A 265 2.58 25.13 -6.19
N GLY A 266 1.60 25.64 -5.47
CA GLY A 266 1.18 27.05 -5.46
C GLY A 266 1.98 27.94 -4.50
N ASP A 267 2.63 27.38 -3.49
CA ASP A 267 3.30 28.11 -2.39
C ASP A 267 4.81 28.23 -2.55
N GLY A 268 5.31 28.02 -3.74
CA GLY A 268 6.74 28.16 -4.10
C GLY A 268 7.30 29.60 -4.03
N SER A 269 6.65 30.53 -3.34
CA SER A 269 7.19 31.85 -3.05
C SER A 269 6.53 32.47 -1.80
N LYS A 270 6.94 32.04 -0.59
CA LYS A 270 6.93 32.91 0.60
C LYS A 270 7.65 32.28 1.79
N SER A 271 8.71 33.00 2.21
CA SER A 271 9.26 33.13 3.57
C SER A 271 9.59 31.88 4.35
N GLU A 272 10.87 31.57 4.38
CA GLU A 272 11.58 31.04 5.53
C GLU A 272 11.29 31.96 6.73
N ASP A 273 10.40 31.54 7.62
CA ASP A 273 10.46 31.86 9.04
C ASP A 273 9.25 31.23 9.76
N GLU A 274 9.57 30.54 10.85
CA GLU A 274 8.65 30.00 11.86
C GLU A 274 7.80 28.77 11.49
N LEU A 275 8.45 27.61 11.41
CA LEU A 275 7.84 26.35 11.84
C LEU A 275 8.80 25.60 12.76
N ASP A 276 8.38 25.47 13.99
CA ASP A 276 9.01 24.70 15.04
C ASP A 276 9.47 23.33 14.52
N GLN A 277 10.75 23.04 14.73
CA GLN A 277 11.45 21.84 14.36
C GLN A 277 10.87 20.59 15.00
N ALA A 278 9.76 20.09 14.50
CA ALA A 278 9.57 18.66 14.49
C ALA A 278 10.50 18.13 13.40
N SER A 279 11.60 17.46 13.75
CA SER A 279 12.51 16.84 12.82
C SER A 279 11.73 15.85 11.93
N THR A 280 11.22 16.36 10.84
CA THR A 280 10.66 15.57 9.73
C THR A 280 11.81 14.82 9.08
N PRO A 281 11.63 13.57 8.67
CA PRO A 281 12.63 12.86 7.90
C PRO A 281 13.02 13.70 6.67
N THR A 282 14.30 13.69 6.34
CA THR A 282 14.87 14.26 5.12
C THR A 282 14.01 13.87 3.92
N ASP A 283 13.78 14.77 2.99
CA ASP A 283 13.09 14.45 1.75
C ASP A 283 13.77 13.23 1.10
N VAL A 284 13.02 12.19 0.86
CA VAL A 284 13.51 10.90 0.33
C VAL A 284 14.26 11.10 -0.99
N ARG A 285 13.94 12.18 -1.74
CA ARG A 285 14.54 12.52 -3.04
C ARG A 285 15.95 13.11 -2.94
N ASP A 286 16.32 13.65 -1.78
CA ASP A 286 17.62 14.30 -1.55
C ASP A 286 18.68 13.31 -1.05
N ILE A 287 18.36 12.02 -0.95
CA ILE A 287 19.26 10.99 -0.43
C ILE A 287 20.19 10.49 -1.51
N ASP A 288 21.49 10.73 -1.33
CA ASP A 288 22.54 10.18 -2.21
C ASP A 288 22.84 8.71 -1.84
N LEU A 289 22.47 7.79 -2.71
CA LEU A 289 22.70 6.35 -2.56
C LEU A 289 24.10 5.89 -3.02
N CYS A 290 24.94 6.82 -3.47
CA CYS A 290 26.26 6.51 -4.04
C CYS A 290 27.41 6.57 -3.04
N SER A 291 27.17 6.70 -1.74
CA SER A 291 28.22 6.72 -0.70
C SER A 291 28.49 5.35 -0.08
#